data_4200552e2a464c371452c259ce76fcfb
#
_entry.id   4200552e2a464c371452c259ce76fcfb
#
_cell.length_a   1.000
_cell.length_b   1.000
_cell.length_c   1.000
_cell.angle_alpha   90.00
_cell.angle_beta   90.00
_cell.angle_gamma   90.00
#
_symmetry.space_group_name_H-M   'P 1'
#
loop_
_entity.id
_entity.type
_entity.pdbx_description
1 polymer ?
#
loop_
_entity_poly.entity_id
_entity_poly.type
_entity_poly.pdbx_seq_one_letter_code
_entity_poly.pdbx_strand_id
1 'polypeptide(L)'
;MENEREMTVKWTRAEIVAVREAIELTPLFDGRADVRATIRDALRANRRDVVLDQPQAERLAAHLVPVDMQTAIAKVKLLRAIRDDQREQDAAQAVDAA
;
A
#
# COMPACT_ATOMS: atom_id res chain seq x y z
N MET A 1 16.88 5.36 11.34
CA MET A 1 16.67 4.87 11.11
C MET A 1 16.00 4.28 11.13
N GLU A 2 15.51 4.27 10.98
CA GLU A 2 15.03 3.59 11.05
C GLU A 2 14.50 2.93 10.53
N ASN A 3 14.16 2.44 10.58
CA ASN A 3 13.68 1.30 10.05
C ASN A 3 12.32 1.38 9.60
N GLU A 4 12.13 1.94 8.45
CA GLU A 4 10.88 1.88 7.80
C GLU A 4 10.64 0.46 7.39
N ARG A 5 9.65 -0.15 7.97
CA ARG A 5 9.27 -1.51 7.61
C ARG A 5 8.58 -1.48 6.26
N GLU A 6 8.97 -2.41 5.44
CA GLU A 6 8.32 -2.60 4.16
C GLU A 6 7.24 -3.66 4.29
N MET A 7 6.12 -3.45 3.64
CA MET A 7 5.05 -4.44 3.59
C MET A 7 4.71 -4.74 2.13
N THR A 8 4.30 -5.97 1.87
CA THR A 8 3.94 -6.39 0.54
C THR A 8 2.43 -6.50 0.44
N VAL A 9 1.86 -5.79 -0.53
CA VAL A 9 0.43 -5.87 -0.82
C VAL A 9 0.28 -6.65 -2.11
N LYS A 10 -0.50 -7.73 -2.07
CA LYS A 10 -0.73 -8.56 -3.25
C LYS A 10 -1.99 -8.10 -3.95
N TRP A 11 -1.82 -7.47 -5.08
CA TRP A 11 -2.93 -6.99 -5.90
C TRP A 11 -2.92 -7.71 -7.25
N THR A 12 -4.09 -7.92 -7.83
CA THR A 12 -4.18 -8.34 -9.21
C THR A 12 -3.75 -7.18 -10.11
N ARG A 13 -3.42 -7.49 -11.36
CA ARG A 13 -3.04 -6.44 -12.31
C ARG A 13 -4.15 -5.40 -12.45
N ALA A 14 -5.41 -5.84 -12.51
CA ALA A 14 -6.56 -4.93 -12.62
C ALA A 14 -6.64 -4.00 -11.40
N GLU A 15 -6.35 -4.53 -10.21
CA GLU A 15 -6.34 -3.74 -8.99
C GLU A 15 -5.20 -2.72 -9.00
N ILE A 16 -4.02 -3.11 -9.47
CA ILE A 16 -2.88 -2.19 -9.55
C ILE A 16 -3.19 -1.05 -10.51
N VAL A 17 -3.80 -1.36 -11.65
CA VAL A 17 -4.19 -0.33 -12.63
C VAL A 17 -5.22 0.62 -12.00
N ALA A 18 -6.21 0.07 -11.29
CA ALA A 18 -7.23 0.88 -10.63
C ALA A 18 -6.63 1.82 -9.58
N VAL A 19 -5.67 1.33 -8.80
CA VAL A 19 -4.97 2.16 -7.81
C VAL A 19 -4.19 3.27 -8.51
N ARG A 20 -3.50 2.95 -9.60
CA ARG A 20 -2.76 3.95 -10.35
C ARG A 20 -3.67 5.08 -10.83
N GLU A 21 -4.83 4.72 -11.37
CA GLU A 21 -5.78 5.72 -11.85
C GLU A 21 -6.35 6.56 -10.71
N ALA A 22 -6.63 5.93 -9.57
CA ALA A 22 -7.13 6.64 -8.40
C ALA A 22 -6.12 7.65 -7.87
N ILE A 23 -4.83 7.30 -7.89
CA ILE A 23 -3.76 8.20 -7.47
C ILE A 23 -3.72 9.43 -8.37
N GLU A 24 -3.92 9.25 -9.67
CA GLU A 24 -3.91 10.36 -10.61
C GLU A 24 -5.07 11.34 -10.36
N LEU A 25 -6.16 10.85 -9.78
CA LEU A 25 -7.31 11.69 -9.47
C LEU A 25 -7.21 12.35 -8.10
N THR A 26 -6.12 12.14 -7.37
CA THR A 26 -5.94 12.67 -6.03
C THR A 26 -4.73 13.58 -5.99
N PRO A 27 -4.86 14.84 -6.45
CA PRO A 27 -3.71 15.72 -6.62
C PRO A 27 -3.04 16.14 -5.32
N LEU A 28 -3.74 16.07 -4.20
CA LEU A 28 -3.20 16.47 -2.90
C LEU A 28 -2.55 15.32 -2.14
N PHE A 29 -2.40 14.18 -2.77
CA PHE A 29 -1.78 13.03 -2.12
C PHE A 29 -0.29 13.29 -1.94
N ASP A 30 0.11 13.53 -0.69
CA ASP A 30 1.51 13.73 -0.34
C ASP A 30 2.25 12.40 -0.49
N GLY A 31 3.43 12.45 -1.13
CA GLY A 31 4.18 11.24 -1.43
C GLY A 31 3.69 10.50 -2.68
N ARG A 32 2.81 11.12 -3.45
CA ARG A 32 2.25 10.52 -4.66
C ARG A 32 3.32 10.07 -5.66
N ALA A 33 4.38 10.86 -5.81
CA ALA A 33 5.43 10.55 -6.77
C ALA A 33 6.12 9.22 -6.47
N ASP A 34 6.40 8.97 -5.20
CA ASP A 34 7.07 7.73 -4.78
C ASP A 34 6.17 6.51 -4.99
N VAL A 35 4.90 6.64 -4.62
CA VAL A 35 3.94 5.56 -4.78
C VAL A 35 3.70 5.28 -6.26
N ARG A 36 3.60 6.33 -7.08
CA ARG A 36 3.43 6.19 -8.52
C ARG A 36 4.59 5.42 -9.15
N ALA A 37 5.81 5.75 -8.74
CA ALA A 37 6.99 5.07 -9.28
C ALA A 37 6.97 3.58 -8.91
N THR A 38 6.63 3.27 -7.67
CA THR A 38 6.55 1.89 -7.20
C THR A 38 5.49 1.11 -8.00
N ILE A 39 4.32 1.70 -8.20
CA ILE A 39 3.23 1.06 -8.94
C ILE A 39 3.61 0.89 -10.41
N ARG A 40 4.21 1.91 -11.01
CA ARG A 40 4.66 1.85 -12.40
C ARG A 40 5.66 0.72 -12.60
N ASP A 41 6.60 0.59 -11.68
CA ASP A 41 7.63 -0.44 -11.79
C ASP A 41 7.03 -1.83 -11.64
N ALA A 42 6.05 -2.00 -10.76
CA ALA A 42 5.34 -3.27 -10.61
C ALA A 42 4.61 -3.64 -11.91
N LEU A 43 3.97 -2.68 -12.55
CA LEU A 43 3.27 -2.92 -13.81
C LEU A 43 4.24 -3.28 -14.93
N ARG A 44 5.38 -2.59 -15.02
CA ARG A 44 6.38 -2.87 -16.04
C ARG A 44 6.97 -4.26 -15.88
N ALA A 45 7.21 -4.66 -14.63
CA ALA A 45 7.77 -5.98 -14.33
C ALA A 45 6.70 -7.07 -14.30
N ASN A 46 5.45 -6.74 -14.56
CA ASN A 46 4.32 -7.66 -14.50
C ASN A 46 4.23 -8.37 -13.16
N ARG A 47 4.49 -7.63 -12.09
CA ARG A 47 4.42 -8.17 -10.74
C ARG A 47 3.04 -7.92 -10.16
N ARG A 48 2.65 -8.80 -9.25
CA ARG A 48 1.42 -8.63 -8.48
C ARG A 48 1.72 -8.19 -7.05
N ASP A 49 2.99 -8.21 -6.66
CA ASP A 49 3.40 -7.78 -5.34
C ASP A 49 3.87 -6.34 -5.42
N VAL A 50 3.27 -5.49 -4.61
CA VAL A 50 3.66 -4.09 -4.51
C VAL A 50 4.23 -3.88 -3.11
N VAL A 51 5.50 -3.47 -3.05
CA VAL A 51 6.19 -3.26 -1.77
C VAL A 51 6.12 -1.78 -1.43
N LEU A 52 5.55 -1.50 -0.26
CA LEU A 52 5.41 -0.13 0.24
C LEU A 52 5.99 -0.07 1.65
N ASP A 53 6.59 1.05 2.01
CA ASP A 53 6.93 1.26 3.41
C ASP A 53 5.67 1.70 4.16
N GLN A 54 5.73 1.67 5.49
CA GLN A 54 4.57 1.96 6.31
C GLN A 54 3.99 3.36 6.04
N PRO A 55 4.80 4.43 5.98
CA PRO A 55 4.23 5.75 5.67
C PRO A 55 3.55 5.83 4.32
N GLN A 56 4.12 5.20 3.30
CA GLN A 56 3.50 5.17 1.97
C GLN A 56 2.18 4.43 1.99
N ALA A 57 2.14 3.27 2.66
CA ALA A 57 0.93 2.47 2.74
C ALA A 57 -0.19 3.23 3.45
N GLU A 58 0.13 3.88 4.56
CA GLU A 58 -0.86 4.62 5.33
C GLU A 58 -1.38 5.84 4.58
N ARG A 59 -0.50 6.56 3.91
CA ARG A 59 -0.92 7.71 3.09
C ARG A 59 -1.79 7.28 1.94
N LEU A 60 -1.41 6.19 1.27
CA LEU A 60 -2.21 5.68 0.17
C LEU A 60 -3.59 5.25 0.66
N ALA A 61 -3.65 4.54 1.79
CA ALA A 61 -4.93 4.10 2.35
C ALA A 61 -5.82 5.28 2.70
N ALA A 62 -5.23 6.36 3.23
CA ALA A 62 -5.98 7.54 3.62
C ALA A 62 -6.56 8.29 2.42
N HIS A 63 -5.87 8.26 1.29
CA HIS A 63 -6.26 9.04 0.12
C HIS A 63 -6.91 8.22 -0.99
N LEU A 64 -6.90 6.91 -0.88
CA LEU A 64 -7.48 6.04 -1.90
C LEU A 64 -9.00 6.03 -1.77
N VAL A 65 -9.67 6.66 -2.72
CA VAL A 65 -11.14 6.73 -2.74
C VAL A 65 -11.65 5.59 -3.61
N PRO A 66 -12.45 4.68 -3.06
CA PRO A 66 -12.97 3.55 -3.86
C PRO A 66 -14.07 4.04 -4.80
N VAL A 67 -13.72 4.26 -6.05
CA VAL A 67 -14.65 4.74 -7.07
C VAL A 67 -15.32 3.59 -7.81
N ASP A 68 -14.76 2.38 -7.72
CA ASP A 68 -15.33 1.19 -8.34
C ASP A 68 -14.96 -0.03 -7.50
N MET A 69 -15.40 -1.20 -7.95
CA MET A 69 -15.17 -2.43 -7.20
C MET A 69 -13.68 -2.78 -7.12
N GLN A 70 -12.93 -2.58 -8.19
CA GLN A 70 -11.50 -2.92 -8.19
C GLN A 70 -10.74 -2.05 -7.18
N THR A 71 -11.04 -0.76 -7.15
CA THR A 71 -10.41 0.16 -6.21
C THR A 71 -10.81 -0.19 -4.77
N ALA A 72 -12.08 -0.55 -4.55
CA ALA A 72 -12.55 -0.94 -3.23
C ALA A 72 -11.84 -2.18 -2.72
N ILE A 73 -11.70 -3.20 -3.57
CA ILE A 73 -11.00 -4.44 -3.22
C ILE A 73 -9.53 -4.15 -2.95
N ALA A 74 -8.91 -3.31 -3.78
CA ALA A 74 -7.51 -2.94 -3.61
C ALA A 74 -7.31 -2.25 -2.26
N LYS A 75 -8.22 -1.37 -1.88
CA LYS A 75 -8.14 -0.68 -0.59
C LYS A 75 -8.28 -1.65 0.57
N VAL A 76 -9.19 -2.61 0.48
CA VAL A 76 -9.37 -3.62 1.53
C VAL A 76 -8.08 -4.43 1.72
N LYS A 77 -7.44 -4.83 0.61
CA LYS A 77 -6.19 -5.58 0.68
C LYS A 77 -5.08 -4.74 1.30
N LEU A 78 -5.02 -3.46 0.96
CA LEU A 78 -4.04 -2.54 1.53
C LEU A 78 -4.24 -2.39 3.04
N LEU A 79 -5.48 -2.19 3.47
CA LEU A 79 -5.79 -2.06 4.89
C LEU A 79 -5.47 -3.34 5.67
N ARG A 80 -5.69 -4.50 5.06
CA ARG A 80 -5.32 -5.77 5.68
C ARG A 80 -3.81 -5.89 5.83
N ALA A 81 -3.05 -5.49 4.83
CA ALA A 81 -1.60 -5.54 4.90
C ALA A 81 -1.08 -4.64 6.01
N ILE A 82 -1.65 -3.45 6.15
CA ILE A 82 -1.29 -2.51 7.22
C ILE A 82 -1.60 -3.13 8.58
N ARG A 83 -2.78 -3.74 8.72
CA ARG A 83 -3.20 -4.34 9.98
C ARG A 83 -2.31 -5.52 10.36
N ASP A 84 -1.98 -6.37 9.38
CA ASP A 84 -1.13 -7.52 9.64
C ASP A 84 0.29 -7.10 10.04
N ASP A 85 0.82 -6.06 9.39
CA ASP A 85 2.11 -5.49 9.75
C ASP A 85 2.07 -4.94 11.18
N GLN A 86 1.00 -4.25 11.54
CA GLN A 86 0.82 -3.70 12.89
C GLN A 86 0.79 -4.81 13.93
N ARG A 87 0.10 -5.91 13.64
CA ARG A 87 0.05 -7.07 14.54
C ARG A 87 1.43 -7.67 14.76
N GLU A 88 2.23 -7.77 13.70
CA GLU A 88 3.59 -8.29 13.81
C GLU A 88 4.44 -7.38 14.69
N GLN A 89 4.30 -6.07 14.55
CA GLN A 89 5.03 -5.13 15.40
C GLN A 89 4.60 -5.25 16.85
N ASP A 90 3.30 -5.35 17.10
CA ASP A 90 2.78 -5.50 18.46
C ASP A 90 3.25 -6.79 19.10
N ALA A 91 3.26 -7.88 18.34
CA ALA A 91 3.74 -9.17 18.84
C ALA A 91 5.22 -9.11 19.18
N ALA A 92 6.02 -8.48 18.33
CA ALA A 92 7.46 -8.33 18.58
C ALA A 92 7.71 -7.49 19.83
N GLN A 93 6.95 -6.41 20.02
CA GLN A 93 7.08 -5.57 21.19
C GLN A 93 6.66 -6.31 22.46
N ALA A 94 5.61 -7.11 22.38
CA ALA A 94 5.15 -7.91 23.51
C ALA A 94 6.22 -8.91 23.95
N VAL A 95 6.90 -9.54 23.00
CA VAL A 95 7.99 -10.47 23.29
C VAL A 95 9.16 -9.74 23.94
N ASP A 96 9.50 -8.57 23.42
CA ASP A 96 10.60 -7.78 23.99
C ASP A 96 10.25 -7.28 25.39
N ALA A 97 9.01 -6.99 25.66
CA ALA A 97 8.57 -6.50 26.97
C ALA A 97 8.53 -7.61 28.04
N ALA A 98 8.46 -8.84 27.59
CA ALA A 98 8.45 -9.97 28.52
C ALA A 98 9.84 -10.27 29.03
#